data_f99ad4f2950ddd6350df9cb63865e126
#
_entry.id   f99ad4f2950ddd6350df9cb63865e126
#
_cell.length_a   1.000
_cell.length_b   1.000
_cell.length_c   1.000
_cell.angle_alpha   90.00
_cell.angle_beta   90.00
_cell.angle_gamma   90.00
#
_symmetry.space_group_name_H-M   'P 1'
#
loop_
_entity.id
_entity.type
_entity.pdbx_description
1 polymer ?
#
loop_
_entity_poly.entity_id
_entity_poly.type
_entity_poly.pdbx_seq_one_letter_code
_entity_poly.pdbx_strand_id
1 'polypeptide(L)'
;MTAPDCYTCAMEAEFDALPPRERVAYDRYWRVAHATGTSLPGWLVLLPRRHITAVHELTDAEAAGLGAWQVRLSRALRTVTGCEKTYVVQFAEAEGFAHVHFHVVPRAGDLPSEYRGPGVFGLLRRPAEQQVTEGRADDIARALGAELGGA
;
A
#
# COMPACT_ATOMS: atom_id res chain seq x y z
N MET A 1 -9.35 -5.16 17.84
CA MET A 1 -8.24 -5.33 18.81
C MET A 1 -7.01 -4.63 18.25
N THR A 2 -6.41 -3.76 19.02
CA THR A 2 -5.17 -3.06 18.65
C THR A 2 -3.98 -3.80 19.25
N ALA A 3 -2.89 -3.89 18.50
CA ALA A 3 -1.63 -4.42 18.99
C ALA A 3 -0.70 -3.24 19.31
N PRO A 4 -0.10 -3.17 20.52
CA PRO A 4 0.65 -1.99 20.95
C PRO A 4 1.85 -1.63 20.05
N ASP A 5 2.46 -2.61 19.41
CA ASP A 5 3.63 -2.41 18.56
C ASP A 5 3.30 -2.48 17.06
N CYS A 6 2.05 -2.23 16.69
CA CYS A 6 1.60 -2.30 15.31
C CYS A 6 1.50 -0.92 14.67
N TYR A 7 2.34 -0.65 13.67
CA TYR A 7 2.31 0.60 12.91
C TYR A 7 0.92 0.89 12.32
N THR A 8 0.31 -0.09 11.68
CA THR A 8 -1.01 0.07 11.05
C THR A 8 -2.08 0.42 12.08
N CYS A 9 -2.09 -0.24 13.25
CA CYS A 9 -3.05 0.06 14.32
C CYS A 9 -2.85 1.47 14.86
N ALA A 10 -1.60 1.91 15.01
CA ALA A 10 -1.30 3.28 15.43
C ALA A 10 -1.85 4.31 14.43
N MET A 11 -1.68 4.06 13.14
CA MET A 11 -2.25 4.92 12.10
C MET A 11 -3.78 4.88 12.13
N GLU A 12 -4.38 3.71 12.24
CA GLU A 12 -5.84 3.55 12.29
C GLU A 12 -6.47 4.28 13.48
N ALA A 13 -5.79 4.36 14.62
CA ALA A 13 -6.26 5.09 15.79
C ALA A 13 -6.39 6.61 15.51
N GLU A 14 -5.61 7.15 14.58
CA GLU A 14 -5.62 8.56 14.18
C GLU A 14 -6.27 8.77 12.81
N PHE A 15 -7.16 7.88 12.40
CA PHE A 15 -7.70 7.79 11.03
C PHE A 15 -8.16 9.15 10.46
N ASP A 16 -8.91 9.93 11.24
CA ASP A 16 -9.45 11.21 10.76
C ASP A 16 -8.36 12.28 10.53
N ALA A 17 -7.22 12.13 11.18
CA ALA A 17 -6.09 13.07 11.09
C ALA A 17 -4.98 12.58 10.16
N LEU A 18 -5.15 11.44 9.50
CA LEU A 18 -4.12 10.87 8.63
C LEU A 18 -3.80 11.79 7.44
N PRO A 19 -2.51 11.94 7.08
CA PRO A 19 -2.14 12.63 5.86
C PRO A 19 -2.56 11.82 4.62
N PRO A 20 -2.61 12.45 3.43
CA PRO A 20 -3.04 11.77 2.20
C PRO A 20 -2.31 10.46 1.92
N ARG A 21 -1.00 10.41 2.16
CA ARG A 21 -0.19 9.20 1.93
C ARG A 21 -0.61 8.00 2.78
N GLU A 22 -1.20 8.23 3.95
CA GLU A 22 -1.68 7.16 4.83
C GLU A 22 -3.16 6.83 4.60
N ARG A 23 -3.85 7.66 3.82
CA ARG A 23 -5.27 7.52 3.54
C ARG A 23 -5.55 7.82 2.07
N VAL A 24 -4.94 7.05 1.18
CA VAL A 24 -5.09 7.19 -0.27
C VAL A 24 -6.53 6.93 -0.69
N ALA A 25 -7.10 5.85 -0.19
CA ALA A 25 -8.49 5.45 -0.37
C ALA A 25 -8.87 4.49 0.75
N TYR A 26 -10.16 4.31 0.97
CA TYR A 26 -10.64 3.40 2.01
C TYR A 26 -12.12 3.07 1.81
N ASP A 27 -12.55 2.01 2.45
CA ASP A 27 -13.95 1.71 2.66
C ASP A 27 -14.16 1.25 4.11
N ARG A 28 -15.26 0.58 4.38
CA ARG A 28 -15.57 0.08 5.72
C ARG A 28 -14.52 -0.90 6.24
N TYR A 29 -13.92 -1.70 5.35
CA TYR A 29 -13.05 -2.82 5.72
C TYR A 29 -11.58 -2.62 5.38
N TRP A 30 -11.29 -1.79 4.38
CA TRP A 30 -9.95 -1.65 3.81
C TRP A 30 -9.46 -0.21 3.83
N ARG A 31 -8.17 -0.06 3.97
CA ARG A 31 -7.47 1.22 3.80
C ARG A 31 -6.28 1.02 2.87
N VAL A 32 -5.99 2.03 2.08
CA VAL A 32 -4.84 2.08 1.18
C VAL A 32 -3.90 3.17 1.64
N ALA A 33 -2.62 2.84 1.76
CA ALA A 33 -1.57 3.78 2.11
C ALA A 33 -0.41 3.69 1.12
N HIS A 34 0.39 4.74 1.02
CA HIS A 34 1.68 4.69 0.34
C HIS A 34 2.69 4.06 1.28
N ALA A 35 3.51 3.13 0.77
CA ALA A 35 4.51 2.45 1.60
C ALA A 35 5.54 3.45 2.14
N THR A 36 5.99 3.24 3.36
CA THR A 36 7.09 3.99 3.97
C THR A 36 8.43 3.34 3.65
N GLY A 37 9.48 4.14 3.54
CA GLY A 37 10.85 3.64 3.38
C GLY A 37 11.20 3.16 1.98
N THR A 38 10.32 3.30 1.00
CA THR A 38 10.59 2.91 -0.38
C THR A 38 11.21 4.04 -1.20
N SER A 39 12.08 3.68 -2.14
CA SER A 39 12.54 4.59 -3.19
C SER A 39 11.63 4.59 -4.43
N LEU A 40 10.60 3.74 -4.46
CA LEU A 40 9.71 3.59 -5.62
C LEU A 40 8.40 4.37 -5.40
N PRO A 41 8.19 5.48 -6.12
CA PRO A 41 6.95 6.24 -6.01
C PRO A 41 5.74 5.42 -6.47
N GLY A 42 4.65 5.48 -5.72
CA GLY A 42 3.43 4.76 -6.03
C GLY A 42 3.36 3.34 -5.46
N TRP A 43 4.34 2.94 -4.67
CA TRP A 43 4.27 1.66 -3.95
C TRP A 43 3.17 1.74 -2.91
N LEU A 44 2.08 1.03 -3.13
CA LEU A 44 0.93 1.05 -2.24
C LEU A 44 0.90 -0.18 -1.34
N VAL A 45 0.26 -0.03 -0.20
CA VAL A 45 -0.17 -1.14 0.65
C VAL A 45 -1.68 -1.09 0.82
N LEU A 46 -2.32 -2.23 0.62
CA LEU A 46 -3.74 -2.46 0.85
C LEU A 46 -3.87 -3.29 2.12
N LEU A 47 -4.56 -2.78 3.11
CA LEU A 47 -4.61 -3.43 4.42
C LEU A 47 -6.04 -3.46 4.99
N PRO A 48 -6.41 -4.54 5.68
CA PRO A 48 -7.66 -4.55 6.43
C PRO A 48 -7.55 -3.58 7.60
N ARG A 49 -8.64 -2.86 7.89
CA ARG A 49 -8.65 -1.89 9.00
C ARG A 49 -8.60 -2.60 10.36
N ARG A 50 -9.14 -3.81 10.43
CA ARG A 50 -9.09 -4.66 11.62
C ARG A 50 -7.72 -5.34 11.72
N HIS A 51 -7.17 -5.43 12.93
CA HIS A 51 -5.88 -6.08 13.13
C HIS A 51 -5.98 -7.60 12.96
N ILE A 52 -5.31 -8.12 11.95
CA ILE A 52 -5.10 -9.55 11.72
C ILE A 52 -3.65 -9.77 11.29
N THR A 53 -3.11 -10.95 11.53
CA THR A 53 -1.73 -11.29 11.19
C THR A 53 -1.59 -12.39 10.15
N ALA A 54 -2.70 -12.97 9.70
CA ALA A 54 -2.72 -14.00 8.67
C ALA A 54 -3.96 -13.85 7.78
N VAL A 55 -3.80 -14.17 6.50
CA VAL A 55 -4.87 -14.00 5.50
C VAL A 55 -6.13 -14.81 5.84
N HIS A 56 -5.97 -16.00 6.43
CA HIS A 56 -7.12 -16.85 6.77
C HIS A 56 -8.02 -16.25 7.88
N GLU A 57 -7.55 -15.20 8.55
CA GLU A 57 -8.33 -14.49 9.57
C GLU A 57 -9.29 -13.44 8.98
N LEU A 58 -9.19 -13.16 7.67
CA LEU A 58 -10.15 -12.28 7.00
C LEU A 58 -11.57 -12.86 7.13
N THR A 59 -12.54 -12.01 7.44
CA THR A 59 -13.95 -12.40 7.36
C THR A 59 -14.37 -12.54 5.90
N ASP A 60 -15.47 -13.23 5.64
CA ASP A 60 -16.03 -13.34 4.28
C ASP A 60 -16.37 -11.95 3.71
N ALA A 61 -16.86 -11.04 4.54
CA ALA A 61 -17.17 -9.68 4.12
C ALA A 61 -15.91 -8.88 3.74
N GLU A 62 -14.83 -9.03 4.50
CA GLU A 62 -13.52 -8.43 4.17
C GLU A 62 -12.97 -9.04 2.87
N ALA A 63 -12.97 -10.36 2.77
CA ALA A 63 -12.44 -11.08 1.62
C ALA A 63 -13.19 -10.75 0.31
N ALA A 64 -14.49 -10.50 0.38
CA ALA A 64 -15.31 -10.18 -0.80
C ALA A 64 -14.81 -8.96 -1.57
N GLY A 65 -14.20 -7.99 -0.90
CA GLY A 65 -13.68 -6.76 -1.54
C GLY A 65 -12.24 -6.85 -2.02
N LEU A 66 -11.49 -7.87 -1.62
CA LEU A 66 -10.03 -7.92 -1.83
C LEU A 66 -9.64 -7.86 -3.30
N GLY A 67 -10.22 -8.71 -4.14
CA GLY A 67 -9.89 -8.74 -5.56
C GLY A 67 -10.27 -7.44 -6.29
N ALA A 68 -11.42 -6.87 -5.97
CA ALA A 68 -11.86 -5.60 -6.54
C ALA A 68 -10.90 -4.47 -6.19
N TRP A 69 -10.45 -4.39 -4.93
CA TRP A 69 -9.45 -3.42 -4.51
C TRP A 69 -8.14 -3.57 -5.27
N GLN A 70 -7.61 -4.78 -5.38
CA GLN A 70 -6.36 -5.04 -6.08
C GLN A 70 -6.42 -4.59 -7.54
N VAL A 71 -7.51 -4.89 -8.23
CA VAL A 71 -7.69 -4.51 -9.64
C VAL A 71 -7.87 -2.99 -9.79
N ARG A 72 -8.67 -2.36 -8.94
CA ARG A 72 -8.87 -0.91 -8.95
C ARG A 72 -7.54 -0.16 -8.71
N LEU A 73 -6.76 -0.60 -7.75
CA LEU A 73 -5.45 0.00 -7.44
C LEU A 73 -4.48 -0.17 -8.61
N SER A 74 -4.46 -1.33 -9.24
CA SER A 74 -3.63 -1.59 -10.42
C SER A 74 -3.98 -0.64 -11.58
N ARG A 75 -5.26 -0.45 -11.84
CA ARG A 75 -5.75 0.49 -12.87
C ARG A 75 -5.35 1.94 -12.55
N ALA A 76 -5.56 2.38 -11.32
CA ALA A 76 -5.20 3.73 -10.88
C ALA A 76 -3.69 3.98 -10.99
N LEU A 77 -2.88 3.02 -10.56
CA LEU A 77 -1.42 3.10 -10.69
C LEU A 77 -0.98 3.20 -12.15
N ARG A 78 -1.60 2.42 -13.04
CA ARG A 78 -1.30 2.51 -14.46
C ARG A 78 -1.59 3.91 -15.02
N THR A 79 -2.71 4.49 -14.65
CA THR A 79 -3.07 5.86 -15.07
C THR A 79 -2.10 6.90 -14.53
N VAL A 80 -1.78 6.83 -13.24
CA VAL A 80 -0.98 7.87 -12.56
C VAL A 80 0.51 7.71 -12.83
N THR A 81 1.04 6.49 -12.87
CA THR A 81 2.49 6.24 -12.98
C THR A 81 2.93 5.80 -14.38
N GLY A 82 2.01 5.33 -15.22
CA GLY A 82 2.35 4.75 -16.52
C GLY A 82 2.98 3.35 -16.43
N CYS A 83 2.89 2.67 -15.27
CA CYS A 83 3.49 1.36 -15.10
C CYS A 83 2.91 0.32 -16.08
N GLU A 84 3.71 -0.67 -16.44
CA GLU A 84 3.26 -1.75 -17.32
C GLU A 84 2.37 -2.76 -16.61
N LYS A 85 2.69 -3.06 -15.35
CA LYS A 85 1.93 -3.98 -14.51
C LYS A 85 2.11 -3.63 -13.05
N THR A 86 1.36 -4.28 -12.19
CA THR A 86 1.57 -4.23 -10.75
C THR A 86 1.93 -5.61 -10.22
N TYR A 87 2.77 -5.63 -9.20
CA TYR A 87 2.97 -6.83 -8.39
C TYR A 87 2.04 -6.77 -7.18
N VAL A 88 1.44 -7.89 -6.82
CA VAL A 88 0.63 -8.02 -5.61
C VAL A 88 1.29 -9.09 -4.74
N VAL A 89 1.75 -8.71 -3.55
CA VAL A 89 2.51 -9.59 -2.66
C VAL A 89 2.10 -9.36 -1.22
N GLN A 90 1.98 -10.44 -0.44
CA GLN A 90 1.68 -10.37 0.98
C GLN A 90 2.68 -11.21 1.76
N PHE A 91 3.38 -10.60 2.70
CA PHE A 91 4.27 -11.30 3.64
C PHE A 91 3.94 -10.98 5.09
N ALA A 92 3.93 -9.70 5.48
CA ALA A 92 3.63 -9.23 6.83
C ALA A 92 4.56 -9.84 7.90
N GLU A 93 5.87 -9.86 7.63
CA GLU A 93 6.87 -10.47 8.51
C GLU A 93 7.82 -9.48 9.19
N ALA A 94 7.85 -8.23 8.76
CA ALA A 94 8.74 -7.25 9.35
C ALA A 94 8.29 -6.87 10.78
N GLU A 95 9.25 -6.63 11.66
CA GLU A 95 8.98 -6.15 13.02
C GLU A 95 8.14 -4.87 12.98
N GLY A 96 7.06 -4.82 13.75
CA GLY A 96 6.11 -3.72 13.75
C GLY A 96 5.09 -3.72 12.60
N PHE A 97 5.22 -4.64 11.64
CA PHE A 97 4.41 -4.72 10.42
C PHE A 97 3.79 -6.10 10.19
N ALA A 98 3.50 -6.83 11.27
CA ALA A 98 2.84 -8.13 11.18
C ALA A 98 1.35 -8.04 10.80
N HIS A 99 0.73 -6.86 10.93
CA HIS A 99 -0.63 -6.61 10.45
C HIS A 99 -0.69 -6.92 8.95
N VAL A 100 -1.61 -7.76 8.53
CA VAL A 100 -1.74 -8.17 7.12
C VAL A 100 -1.80 -6.94 6.23
N HIS A 101 -0.97 -6.91 5.20
CA HIS A 101 -1.00 -5.90 4.17
C HIS A 101 -0.54 -6.50 2.85
N PHE A 102 -1.22 -6.12 1.77
CA PHE A 102 -0.88 -6.53 0.42
C PHE A 102 -0.13 -5.39 -0.26
N HIS A 103 1.11 -5.64 -0.64
CA HIS A 103 1.86 -4.72 -1.47
C HIS A 103 1.24 -4.67 -2.86
N VAL A 104 0.98 -3.49 -3.39
CA VAL A 104 0.58 -3.27 -4.77
C VAL A 104 1.61 -2.34 -5.39
N VAL A 105 2.51 -2.89 -6.17
CA VAL A 105 3.76 -2.25 -6.58
C VAL A 105 3.75 -1.94 -8.07
N PRO A 106 3.88 -0.66 -8.48
CA PRO A 106 3.95 -0.33 -9.90
C PRO A 106 5.29 -0.74 -10.49
N ARG A 107 5.26 -1.58 -11.52
CA ARG A 107 6.46 -1.99 -12.25
C ARG A 107 6.54 -1.22 -13.57
N ALA A 108 7.42 -0.24 -13.63
CA ALA A 108 7.69 0.51 -14.83
C ALA A 108 8.38 -0.36 -15.90
N GLY A 109 8.19 0.00 -17.18
CA GLY A 109 8.79 -0.73 -18.29
C GLY A 109 10.32 -0.74 -18.29
N ASP A 110 10.93 0.32 -17.74
CA ASP A 110 12.38 0.51 -17.65
C ASP A 110 12.98 0.10 -16.31
N LEU A 111 12.20 -0.54 -15.43
CA LEU A 111 12.72 -1.00 -14.14
C LEU A 111 13.86 -1.99 -14.38
N PRO A 112 15.05 -1.76 -13.77
CA PRO A 112 16.18 -2.67 -13.94
C PRO A 112 15.85 -4.11 -13.56
N SER A 113 16.41 -5.07 -14.29
CA SER A 113 16.08 -6.49 -14.14
C SER A 113 16.31 -7.01 -12.71
N GLU A 114 17.30 -6.47 -12.00
CA GLU A 114 17.60 -6.83 -10.61
C GLU A 114 16.45 -6.51 -9.65
N TYR A 115 15.59 -5.54 -10.00
CA TYR A 115 14.43 -5.13 -9.19
C TYR A 115 13.11 -5.66 -9.73
N ARG A 116 13.12 -6.55 -10.71
CA ARG A 116 11.90 -7.19 -11.22
C ARG A 116 11.57 -8.45 -10.42
N GLY A 117 10.28 -8.77 -10.33
CA GLY A 117 9.83 -9.88 -9.52
C GLY A 117 10.18 -9.68 -8.05
N PRO A 118 10.59 -10.74 -7.33
CA PRO A 118 10.93 -10.63 -5.90
C PRO A 118 12.02 -9.61 -5.58
N GLY A 119 12.91 -9.33 -6.52
CA GLY A 119 13.98 -8.33 -6.38
C GLY A 119 13.46 -6.91 -6.14
N VAL A 120 12.18 -6.64 -6.43
CA VAL A 120 11.58 -5.31 -6.17
C VAL A 120 11.64 -4.93 -4.69
N PHE A 121 11.67 -5.88 -3.77
CA PHE A 121 11.82 -5.61 -2.33
C PHE A 121 13.17 -4.97 -1.98
N GLY A 122 14.16 -5.01 -2.87
CA GLY A 122 15.39 -4.23 -2.75
C GLY A 122 15.18 -2.73 -2.80
N LEU A 123 14.01 -2.27 -3.26
CA LEU A 123 13.62 -0.85 -3.28
C LEU A 123 12.84 -0.42 -2.04
N LEU A 124 12.61 -1.32 -1.09
CA LEU A 124 12.01 -1.04 0.21
C LEU A 124 13.12 -0.88 1.25
N ARG A 125 12.85 -0.16 2.35
CA ARG A 125 13.81 0.09 3.45
C ARG A 125 15.12 0.72 2.98
N ARG A 126 14.99 1.69 2.10
CA ARG A 126 16.15 2.43 1.57
C ARG A 126 16.65 3.46 2.58
N PRO A 127 17.91 3.89 2.47
CA PRO A 127 18.41 5.05 3.22
C PRO A 127 17.53 6.28 3.01
N ALA A 128 17.42 7.12 4.05
CA ALA A 128 16.47 8.24 4.06
C ALA A 128 16.58 9.13 2.81
N GLU A 129 17.80 9.41 2.34
CA GLU A 129 18.05 10.24 1.17
C GLU A 129 17.59 9.63 -0.15
N GLN A 130 17.29 8.33 -0.18
CA GLN A 130 16.80 7.61 -1.36
C GLN A 130 15.31 7.37 -1.32
N GLN A 131 14.66 7.62 -0.19
CA GLN A 131 13.23 7.38 -0.03
C GLN A 131 12.40 8.44 -0.74
N VAL A 132 11.22 8.04 -1.20
CA VAL A 132 10.18 8.98 -1.62
C VAL A 132 9.86 9.91 -0.47
N THR A 133 9.90 11.22 -0.72
CA THR A 133 9.59 12.21 0.32
C THR A 133 8.12 12.16 0.70
N GLU A 134 7.81 12.57 1.93
CA GLU A 134 6.43 12.64 2.39
C GLU A 134 5.55 13.51 1.47
N GLY A 135 6.06 14.67 1.05
CA GLY A 135 5.34 15.57 0.15
C GLY A 135 5.02 14.93 -1.19
N ARG A 136 5.98 14.18 -1.76
CA ARG A 136 5.76 13.46 -3.02
C ARG A 136 4.78 12.31 -2.85
N ALA A 137 4.88 11.57 -1.75
CA ALA A 137 3.93 10.51 -1.43
C ALA A 137 2.50 11.06 -1.26
N ASP A 138 2.36 12.23 -0.63
CA ASP A 138 1.07 12.90 -0.51
C ASP A 138 0.52 13.34 -1.86
N ASP A 139 1.34 13.88 -2.76
CA ASP A 139 0.93 14.28 -4.10
C ASP A 139 0.46 13.08 -4.93
N ILE A 140 1.20 11.98 -4.88
CA ILE A 140 0.81 10.73 -5.55
C ILE A 140 -0.49 10.19 -4.94
N ALA A 141 -0.62 10.24 -3.62
CA ALA A 141 -1.83 9.81 -2.93
C ALA A 141 -3.06 10.60 -3.38
N ARG A 142 -2.93 11.92 -3.52
CA ARG A 142 -4.03 12.76 -4.02
C ARG A 142 -4.41 12.41 -5.45
N ALA A 143 -3.42 12.20 -6.33
CA ALA A 143 -3.68 11.81 -7.72
C ALA A 143 -4.38 10.44 -7.80
N LEU A 144 -3.91 9.46 -7.02
CA LEU A 144 -4.53 8.13 -6.95
C LEU A 144 -5.94 8.21 -6.35
N GLY A 145 -6.11 9.00 -5.29
CA GLY A 145 -7.41 9.21 -4.66
C GLY A 145 -8.43 9.80 -5.63
N ALA A 146 -8.02 10.74 -6.48
CA ALA A 146 -8.88 11.31 -7.52
C ALA A 146 -9.31 10.24 -8.54
N GLU A 147 -8.40 9.38 -8.97
CA GLU A 147 -8.73 8.25 -9.87
C GLU A 147 -9.71 7.25 -9.22
N LEU A 148 -9.51 6.95 -7.94
CA LEU A 148 -10.32 5.97 -7.20
C LEU A 148 -11.66 6.55 -6.74
N GLY A 149 -11.69 7.82 -6.34
CA GLY A 149 -12.88 8.50 -5.84
C GLY A 149 -13.86 8.91 -6.93
N GLY A 150 -13.40 8.98 -8.18
CA GLY A 150 -14.26 9.18 -9.34
C GLY A 150 -15.08 7.95 -9.72
N ALA A 151 -14.92 6.89 -8.99
CA ALA A 151 -15.63 5.64 -9.22
C ALA A 151 -16.97 5.64 -8.45
#